data_72e161887218b0cc89d1e577123f77f8
#
_entry.id   72e161887218b0cc89d1e577123f77f8
#
_cell.length_a   1.000
_cell.length_b   1.000
_cell.length_c   1.000
_cell.angle_alpha   90.00
_cell.angle_beta   90.00
_cell.angle_gamma   90.00
#
_symmetry.space_group_name_H-M   'P 1'
#
loop_
_entity.id
_entity.type
_entity.pdbx_description
1 polymer ?
#
loop_
_entity_poly.entity_id
_entity_poly.type
_entity_poly.pdbx_seq_one_letter_code
_entity_poly.pdbx_strand_id
1 'polypeptide(L)'
;MGIYFNPGNGSFTEDKNSQIYVDKTELLKFLNKRLKTNGKCIAVSHARRFGKSHAAGMIDAYYSLGSDSSKLFEDTRIASDPDYEKYRNKYNVIHLDISSFFDDYKDNLIEKIVEYIYDDITDELGNILDYKKKLSYVLMKIYEKTEIPFVIIIDEWDCVIRNSNDQALVHKYLQFLHSLFKSEESKSFLALGYITGILPIKKIKDESALNNFQEYTMLDSYPITEYYGFTEDEVKELCQKYDMDFETMKAWYNGYLIDGMHMYNPNSVSRALERHKVDSYWRNTSAFGTINTFITMNYAGLKEDVLAMLIGEKVMVNTNTFQNDFSMIASKSDVLTALIHLGYLGYDADMKSAYIPNYEVATAFESALQTGSWKEIAASISRCDELLIATINKNAEKVAELIELAHETYTSVLKYNDENSLSCVLTMAYFTAPAYYNIIREMPSGKGFADFVFLPRANAGNRPAMIVELKHNQTADAAITQIKEKRYHGALSGYKGKILLVGINYDTEKHHTCIIEEY
;
A
#
# COMPACT_ATOMS: atom_id res chain seq x y z
N MET A 1 11.52 -28.06 -19.30
CA MET A 1 10.94 -26.90 -18.56
C MET A 1 10.25 -27.42 -17.31
N GLY A 2 10.78 -27.11 -16.16
CA GLY A 2 10.16 -27.46 -14.87
C GLY A 2 9.17 -26.42 -14.41
N ILE A 3 8.59 -26.63 -13.23
CA ILE A 3 7.74 -25.65 -12.54
C ILE A 3 8.64 -24.72 -11.70
N TYR A 4 9.66 -25.25 -11.08
CA TYR A 4 10.55 -24.55 -10.14
C TYR A 4 11.96 -24.35 -10.67
N PHE A 5 12.38 -25.15 -11.64
CA PHE A 5 13.66 -25.04 -12.33
C PHE A 5 13.44 -24.71 -13.80
N ASN A 6 13.99 -23.59 -14.25
CA ASN A 6 13.79 -23.01 -15.58
C ASN A 6 12.31 -22.95 -15.99
N PRO A 7 11.42 -22.31 -15.18
CA PRO A 7 9.98 -22.36 -15.42
C PRO A 7 9.54 -21.63 -16.69
N GLY A 8 10.37 -20.75 -17.21
CA GLY A 8 10.11 -20.11 -18.49
C GLY A 8 9.34 -18.80 -18.40
N ASN A 9 8.51 -18.48 -19.41
CA ASN A 9 7.98 -17.14 -19.59
C ASN A 9 6.44 -17.03 -19.46
N GLY A 10 5.76 -18.08 -19.02
CA GLY A 10 4.30 -18.16 -18.98
C GLY A 10 3.68 -17.05 -18.14
N SER A 11 4.14 -16.85 -16.91
CA SER A 11 3.61 -15.83 -15.98
C SER A 11 3.72 -14.42 -16.57
N PHE A 12 4.87 -14.05 -17.10
CA PHE A 12 5.05 -12.72 -17.70
C PHE A 12 4.27 -12.55 -19.01
N THR A 13 4.03 -13.65 -19.75
CA THR A 13 3.14 -13.64 -20.92
C THR A 13 1.71 -13.30 -20.54
N GLU A 14 1.20 -13.88 -19.45
CA GLU A 14 -0.13 -13.56 -18.93
C GLU A 14 -0.22 -12.09 -18.48
N ASP A 15 0.82 -11.58 -17.81
CA ASP A 15 0.90 -10.18 -17.38
C ASP A 15 0.81 -9.22 -18.58
N LYS A 16 1.60 -9.47 -19.63
CA LYS A 16 1.59 -8.63 -20.84
C LYS A 16 0.26 -8.68 -21.61
N ASN A 17 -0.43 -9.81 -21.55
CA ASN A 17 -1.74 -9.98 -22.17
C ASN A 17 -2.88 -9.38 -21.35
N SER A 18 -2.61 -8.90 -20.13
CA SER A 18 -3.62 -8.27 -19.29
C SER A 18 -4.11 -6.96 -19.93
N GLN A 19 -5.39 -6.64 -19.72
CA GLN A 19 -6.01 -5.44 -20.28
C GLN A 19 -5.25 -4.17 -19.87
N ILE A 20 -4.73 -4.17 -18.63
CA ILE A 20 -3.93 -3.07 -18.09
C ILE A 20 -2.55 -3.63 -17.77
N TYR A 21 -1.58 -3.27 -18.59
CA TYR A 21 -0.17 -3.58 -18.40
C TYR A 21 0.63 -2.28 -18.40
N VAL A 22 1.53 -2.14 -17.43
CA VAL A 22 2.51 -1.04 -17.33
C VAL A 22 3.90 -1.63 -17.37
N ASP A 23 4.71 -1.16 -18.31
CA ASP A 23 6.05 -1.69 -18.53
C ASP A 23 7.03 -1.26 -17.43
N LYS A 24 7.47 -2.22 -16.62
CA LYS A 24 8.48 -2.09 -15.56
C LYS A 24 9.79 -2.81 -15.90
N THR A 25 10.01 -3.16 -17.16
CA THR A 25 11.16 -3.99 -17.58
C THR A 25 12.51 -3.31 -17.36
N GLU A 26 12.59 -2.00 -17.16
CA GLU A 26 13.83 -1.32 -16.79
C GLU A 26 14.39 -1.74 -15.42
N LEU A 27 13.60 -2.39 -14.56
CA LEU A 27 14.12 -3.09 -13.38
C LEU A 27 15.25 -4.08 -13.77
N LEU A 28 15.11 -4.75 -14.90
CA LEU A 28 16.12 -5.70 -15.40
C LEU A 28 17.46 -5.01 -15.68
N LYS A 29 17.46 -3.76 -16.12
CA LYS A 29 18.68 -2.97 -16.31
C LYS A 29 19.42 -2.73 -14.98
N PHE A 30 18.68 -2.50 -13.90
CA PHE A 30 19.26 -2.42 -12.57
C PHE A 30 19.83 -3.77 -12.13
N LEU A 31 19.09 -4.88 -12.34
CA LEU A 31 19.50 -6.23 -11.95
C LEU A 31 20.71 -6.71 -12.77
N ASN A 32 20.77 -6.42 -14.07
CA ASN A 32 21.90 -6.77 -14.95
C ASN A 32 23.23 -6.22 -14.41
N LYS A 33 23.23 -5.01 -13.84
CA LYS A 33 24.42 -4.40 -13.24
C LYS A 33 24.84 -5.04 -11.91
N ARG A 34 24.00 -5.86 -11.32
CA ARG A 34 24.24 -6.55 -10.04
C ARG A 34 24.70 -7.99 -10.20
N LEU A 35 24.46 -8.59 -11.37
CA LEU A 35 24.86 -9.96 -11.67
C LEU A 35 26.33 -10.20 -11.37
N LYS A 36 26.62 -11.28 -10.62
CA LYS A 36 27.98 -11.71 -10.22
C LYS A 36 28.81 -10.64 -9.48
N THR A 37 28.15 -9.65 -8.84
CA THR A 37 28.81 -8.66 -7.99
C THR A 37 28.58 -8.94 -6.51
N ASN A 38 29.23 -8.19 -5.63
CA ASN A 38 28.95 -8.26 -4.18
C ASN A 38 27.53 -7.78 -3.83
N GLY A 39 26.86 -7.04 -4.72
CA GLY A 39 25.49 -6.59 -4.57
C GLY A 39 24.45 -7.49 -5.27
N LYS A 40 24.78 -8.74 -5.55
CA LYS A 40 23.93 -9.69 -6.29
C LYS A 40 22.72 -10.21 -5.53
N CYS A 41 22.63 -9.99 -4.21
CA CYS A 41 21.51 -10.40 -3.39
C CYS A 41 20.61 -9.21 -3.10
N ILE A 42 19.37 -9.26 -3.59
CA ILE A 42 18.39 -8.17 -3.56
C ILE A 42 17.12 -8.65 -2.88
N ALA A 43 16.66 -7.90 -1.90
CA ALA A 43 15.40 -8.14 -1.21
C ALA A 43 14.44 -6.95 -1.42
N VAL A 44 13.21 -7.25 -1.82
CA VAL A 44 12.17 -6.27 -2.03
C VAL A 44 11.02 -6.52 -1.07
N SER A 45 10.91 -5.67 -0.05
CA SER A 45 9.91 -5.78 1.02
C SER A 45 8.87 -4.67 0.86
N HIS A 46 7.89 -4.90 0.00
CA HIS A 46 6.81 -3.97 -0.32
C HIS A 46 5.44 -4.53 0.09
N ALA A 47 4.50 -3.63 0.28
CA ALA A 47 3.11 -3.97 0.59
C ALA A 47 2.51 -4.94 -0.44
N ARG A 48 1.45 -5.62 -0.04
CA ARG A 48 0.70 -6.51 -0.94
C ARG A 48 0.20 -5.74 -2.15
N ARG A 49 0.20 -6.40 -3.33
CA ARG A 49 -0.36 -5.87 -4.59
C ARG A 49 0.40 -4.71 -5.22
N PHE A 50 1.66 -4.51 -4.83
CA PHE A 50 2.58 -3.56 -5.45
C PHE A 50 3.39 -4.16 -6.62
N GLY A 51 3.00 -5.32 -7.15
CA GLY A 51 3.61 -5.88 -8.35
C GLY A 51 4.84 -6.76 -8.11
N LYS A 52 5.12 -7.21 -6.86
CA LYS A 52 6.30 -8.05 -6.54
C LYS A 52 6.34 -9.36 -7.32
N SER A 53 5.25 -10.12 -7.34
CA SER A 53 5.15 -11.39 -8.07
C SER A 53 5.21 -11.20 -9.58
N HIS A 54 4.64 -10.09 -10.11
CA HIS A 54 4.80 -9.71 -11.52
C HIS A 54 6.26 -9.42 -11.87
N ALA A 55 6.99 -8.70 -10.99
CA ALA A 55 8.43 -8.50 -11.16
C ALA A 55 9.20 -9.83 -11.11
N ALA A 56 8.86 -10.75 -10.20
CA ALA A 56 9.48 -12.08 -10.13
C ALA A 56 9.24 -12.89 -11.42
N GLY A 57 8.02 -12.91 -11.96
CA GLY A 57 7.69 -13.56 -13.23
C GLY A 57 8.41 -12.94 -14.44
N MET A 58 8.56 -11.60 -14.45
CA MET A 58 9.34 -10.88 -15.47
C MET A 58 10.82 -11.25 -15.41
N ILE A 59 11.41 -11.31 -14.20
CA ILE A 59 12.82 -11.68 -13.96
C ILE A 59 13.06 -13.12 -14.44
N ASP A 60 12.15 -14.02 -14.10
CA ASP A 60 12.17 -15.39 -14.55
C ASP A 60 12.15 -15.50 -16.09
N ALA A 61 11.15 -14.90 -16.73
CA ALA A 61 11.04 -14.89 -18.19
C ALA A 61 12.29 -14.32 -18.89
N TYR A 62 12.95 -13.33 -18.28
CA TYR A 62 14.12 -12.71 -18.88
C TYR A 62 15.38 -13.56 -18.75
N TYR A 63 15.64 -14.15 -17.58
CA TYR A 63 16.89 -14.86 -17.34
C TYR A 63 16.85 -16.35 -17.70
N SER A 64 15.66 -17.00 -17.58
CA SER A 64 15.54 -18.46 -17.71
C SER A 64 15.96 -19.00 -19.08
N LEU A 65 16.74 -20.07 -19.05
CA LEU A 65 17.06 -20.88 -20.22
C LEU A 65 15.85 -21.67 -20.75
N GLY A 66 14.81 -21.83 -19.97
CA GLY A 66 13.69 -22.72 -20.26
C GLY A 66 12.85 -22.33 -21.47
N SER A 67 12.91 -21.08 -21.93
CA SER A 67 12.13 -20.61 -23.09
C SER A 67 12.80 -19.46 -23.82
N ASP A 68 12.50 -19.30 -25.11
CA ASP A 68 12.88 -18.10 -25.85
C ASP A 68 11.88 -16.98 -25.58
N SER A 69 12.34 -15.94 -24.91
CA SER A 69 11.57 -14.77 -24.55
C SER A 69 11.81 -13.56 -25.46
N SER A 70 12.51 -13.73 -26.59
CA SER A 70 12.88 -12.62 -27.50
C SER A 70 11.67 -11.78 -27.92
N LYS A 71 10.62 -12.44 -28.44
CA LYS A 71 9.38 -11.77 -28.86
C LYS A 71 8.61 -11.12 -27.71
N LEU A 72 8.74 -11.68 -26.50
CA LEU A 72 8.03 -11.20 -25.33
C LEU A 72 8.56 -9.84 -24.85
N PHE A 73 9.86 -9.57 -25.06
CA PHE A 73 10.52 -8.34 -24.64
C PHE A 73 10.79 -7.35 -25.78
N GLU A 74 10.57 -7.68 -27.06
CA GLU A 74 10.97 -6.86 -28.20
C GLU A 74 10.36 -5.44 -28.24
N ASP A 75 9.16 -5.28 -27.68
CA ASP A 75 8.39 -4.04 -27.59
C ASP A 75 8.46 -3.37 -26.20
N THR A 76 9.34 -3.84 -25.33
CA THR A 76 9.50 -3.31 -23.97
C THR A 76 10.69 -2.37 -23.83
N ARG A 77 10.71 -1.58 -22.74
CA ARG A 77 11.76 -0.58 -22.48
C ARG A 77 13.16 -1.21 -22.38
N ILE A 78 13.29 -2.42 -21.82
CA ILE A 78 14.59 -3.11 -21.69
C ILE A 78 15.18 -3.49 -23.04
N ALA A 79 14.38 -3.67 -24.09
CA ALA A 79 14.88 -4.03 -25.42
C ALA A 79 15.84 -2.97 -26.01
N SER A 80 15.75 -1.72 -25.55
CA SER A 80 16.66 -0.64 -25.92
C SER A 80 18.01 -0.65 -25.20
N ASP A 81 18.18 -1.49 -24.18
CA ASP A 81 19.43 -1.57 -23.42
C ASP A 81 20.52 -2.30 -24.24
N PRO A 82 21.73 -1.75 -24.38
CA PRO A 82 22.81 -2.37 -25.14
C PRO A 82 23.20 -3.77 -24.66
N ASP A 83 23.00 -4.05 -23.39
CA ASP A 83 23.32 -5.34 -22.77
C ASP A 83 22.11 -6.33 -22.78
N TYR A 84 20.96 -5.96 -23.39
CA TYR A 84 19.74 -6.76 -23.40
C TYR A 84 19.96 -8.21 -23.81
N GLU A 85 20.58 -8.46 -24.99
CA GLU A 85 20.84 -9.80 -25.52
C GLU A 85 21.90 -10.59 -24.74
N LYS A 86 22.76 -9.88 -24.03
CA LYS A 86 23.86 -10.49 -23.25
C LYS A 86 23.36 -11.34 -22.08
N TYR A 87 22.23 -10.93 -21.49
CA TYR A 87 21.73 -11.57 -20.27
C TYR A 87 20.45 -12.36 -20.49
N ARG A 88 19.70 -12.08 -21.55
CA ARG A 88 18.42 -12.72 -21.83
C ARG A 88 18.58 -14.20 -22.13
N ASN A 89 17.83 -15.05 -21.38
CA ASN A 89 17.81 -16.51 -21.52
C ASN A 89 19.20 -17.16 -21.38
N LYS A 90 20.03 -16.73 -20.42
CA LYS A 90 21.42 -17.17 -20.23
C LYS A 90 21.69 -17.84 -18.89
N TYR A 91 20.68 -18.03 -18.04
CA TYR A 91 20.86 -18.48 -16.67
C TYR A 91 19.97 -19.68 -16.36
N ASN A 92 20.45 -20.56 -15.49
CA ASN A 92 19.57 -21.48 -14.80
C ASN A 92 18.75 -20.67 -13.77
N VAL A 93 17.44 -20.78 -13.79
CA VAL A 93 16.58 -20.08 -12.87
C VAL A 93 15.91 -21.05 -11.91
N ILE A 94 15.93 -20.76 -10.62
CA ILE A 94 15.08 -21.39 -9.62
C ILE A 94 14.08 -20.34 -9.14
N HIS A 95 12.78 -20.63 -9.26
CA HIS A 95 11.72 -19.75 -8.81
C HIS A 95 10.79 -20.50 -7.84
N LEU A 96 10.66 -19.97 -6.61
CA LEU A 96 9.88 -20.57 -5.54
C LEU A 96 8.88 -19.53 -4.99
N ASP A 97 7.61 -19.87 -4.95
CA ASP A 97 6.60 -19.21 -4.12
C ASP A 97 6.47 -19.97 -2.80
N ILE A 98 7.00 -19.39 -1.72
CA ILE A 98 7.02 -20.03 -0.40
C ILE A 98 5.63 -20.14 0.20
N SER A 99 4.69 -19.26 -0.17
CA SER A 99 3.33 -19.30 0.37
C SER A 99 2.59 -20.57 -0.06
N SER A 100 2.70 -20.96 -1.31
CA SER A 100 2.12 -22.19 -1.85
C SER A 100 2.67 -23.44 -1.16
N PHE A 101 3.99 -23.51 -0.99
CA PHE A 101 4.62 -24.63 -0.28
C PHE A 101 4.24 -24.68 1.20
N PHE A 102 4.16 -23.52 1.87
CA PHE A 102 3.82 -23.46 3.28
C PHE A 102 2.38 -23.90 3.56
N ASP A 103 1.45 -23.53 2.68
CA ASP A 103 0.05 -23.91 2.81
C ASP A 103 -0.14 -25.43 2.64
N ASP A 104 0.61 -26.07 1.70
CA ASP A 104 0.46 -27.48 1.38
C ASP A 104 1.32 -28.42 2.26
N TYR A 105 2.52 -27.99 2.67
CA TYR A 105 3.55 -28.88 3.24
C TYR A 105 4.18 -28.34 4.54
N LYS A 106 3.39 -27.72 5.42
CA LYS A 106 3.86 -27.04 6.62
C LYS A 106 4.90 -27.83 7.43
N ASP A 107 4.68 -29.14 7.66
CA ASP A 107 5.55 -29.97 8.50
C ASP A 107 6.84 -30.42 7.79
N ASN A 108 6.81 -30.53 6.46
CA ASN A 108 7.91 -31.04 5.61
C ASN A 108 8.32 -30.02 4.53
N LEU A 109 8.17 -28.73 4.83
CA LEU A 109 8.33 -27.64 3.88
C LEU A 109 9.63 -27.72 3.08
N ILE A 110 10.77 -27.81 3.77
CA ILE A 110 12.08 -27.73 3.14
C ILE A 110 12.37 -29.00 2.34
N GLU A 111 12.01 -30.14 2.89
CA GLU A 111 12.17 -31.44 2.24
C GLU A 111 11.39 -31.47 0.92
N LYS A 112 10.17 -30.94 0.89
CA LYS A 112 9.35 -30.89 -0.30
C LYS A 112 9.85 -29.88 -1.33
N ILE A 113 10.28 -28.71 -0.90
CA ILE A 113 10.94 -27.75 -1.81
C ILE A 113 12.12 -28.39 -2.51
N VAL A 114 12.98 -29.06 -1.76
CA VAL A 114 14.19 -29.72 -2.31
C VAL A 114 13.83 -30.88 -3.24
N GLU A 115 12.83 -31.70 -2.86
CA GLU A 115 12.32 -32.81 -3.67
C GLU A 115 11.84 -32.31 -5.04
N TYR A 116 10.95 -31.32 -5.08
CA TYR A 116 10.41 -30.80 -6.34
C TYR A 116 11.47 -30.13 -7.23
N ILE A 117 12.42 -29.40 -6.64
CA ILE A 117 13.54 -28.86 -7.42
C ILE A 117 14.39 -29.99 -8.03
N TYR A 118 14.62 -31.07 -7.29
CA TYR A 118 15.38 -32.21 -7.80
C TYR A 118 14.65 -32.94 -8.92
N ASP A 119 13.35 -33.11 -8.82
CA ASP A 119 12.53 -33.73 -9.87
C ASP A 119 12.63 -32.91 -11.16
N ASP A 120 12.42 -31.58 -11.09
CA ASP A 120 12.56 -30.70 -12.25
C ASP A 120 13.97 -30.72 -12.86
N ILE A 121 15.01 -30.69 -12.03
CA ILE A 121 16.41 -30.77 -12.50
C ILE A 121 16.67 -32.12 -13.16
N THR A 122 16.14 -33.22 -12.62
CA THR A 122 16.31 -34.56 -13.18
C THR A 122 15.61 -34.69 -14.52
N ASP A 123 14.42 -34.15 -14.64
CA ASP A 123 13.64 -34.16 -15.88
C ASP A 123 14.36 -33.38 -17.01
N GLU A 124 15.00 -32.26 -16.66
CA GLU A 124 15.67 -31.40 -17.64
C GLU A 124 17.11 -31.83 -17.96
N LEU A 125 17.89 -32.21 -16.96
CA LEU A 125 19.33 -32.50 -17.11
C LEU A 125 19.70 -34.00 -17.04
N GLY A 126 18.71 -34.86 -16.77
CA GLY A 126 18.91 -36.30 -16.58
C GLY A 126 19.46 -36.64 -15.19
N ASN A 127 19.74 -37.95 -14.96
CA ASN A 127 20.22 -38.46 -13.67
C ASN A 127 21.67 -38.01 -13.35
N ILE A 128 21.85 -36.76 -13.04
CA ILE A 128 23.15 -36.13 -12.73
C ILE A 128 23.42 -36.15 -11.22
N LEU A 129 22.41 -36.45 -10.39
CA LEU A 129 22.33 -36.03 -8.99
C LEU A 129 22.38 -37.19 -7.99
N ASP A 130 23.08 -36.94 -6.89
CA ASP A 130 22.94 -37.71 -5.65
C ASP A 130 21.98 -36.95 -4.71
N TYR A 131 20.70 -37.36 -4.69
CA TYR A 131 19.62 -36.79 -3.87
C TYR A 131 19.89 -36.77 -2.35
N LYS A 132 20.97 -37.40 -1.89
CA LYS A 132 21.40 -37.39 -0.49
C LYS A 132 22.23 -36.16 -0.11
N LYS A 133 22.59 -35.32 -1.08
CA LYS A 133 23.42 -34.12 -0.85
C LYS A 133 22.56 -32.89 -0.64
N LYS A 134 23.14 -31.87 0.01
CA LYS A 134 22.49 -30.56 0.14
C LYS A 134 22.24 -29.95 -1.23
N LEU A 135 21.11 -29.23 -1.38
CA LEU A 135 20.77 -28.55 -2.62
C LEU A 135 21.89 -27.61 -3.09
N SER A 136 22.46 -26.77 -2.21
CA SER A 136 23.58 -25.89 -2.57
C SER A 136 24.78 -26.60 -3.17
N TYR A 137 25.11 -27.79 -2.67
CA TYR A 137 26.18 -28.62 -3.23
C TYR A 137 25.84 -29.17 -4.63
N VAL A 138 24.58 -29.55 -4.81
CA VAL A 138 24.10 -30.04 -6.12
C VAL A 138 24.14 -28.94 -7.17
N LEU A 139 23.64 -27.75 -6.83
CA LEU A 139 23.68 -26.59 -7.72
C LEU A 139 25.11 -26.18 -8.09
N MET A 140 26.05 -26.26 -7.14
CA MET A 140 27.48 -26.05 -7.41
C MET A 140 28.00 -27.08 -8.43
N LYS A 141 27.66 -28.37 -8.29
CA LYS A 141 28.09 -29.42 -9.23
C LYS A 141 27.48 -29.27 -10.62
N ILE A 142 26.23 -28.79 -10.71
CA ILE A 142 25.62 -28.44 -12.00
C ILE A 142 26.40 -27.29 -12.65
N TYR A 143 26.71 -26.26 -11.89
CA TYR A 143 27.49 -25.12 -12.38
C TYR A 143 28.90 -25.54 -12.83
N GLU A 144 29.61 -26.38 -12.07
CA GLU A 144 30.93 -26.90 -12.46
C GLU A 144 30.89 -27.65 -13.80
N LYS A 145 29.76 -28.30 -14.10
CA LYS A 145 29.59 -29.10 -15.32
C LYS A 145 29.12 -28.28 -16.53
N THR A 146 28.24 -27.31 -16.30
CA THR A 146 27.55 -26.55 -17.35
C THR A 146 28.15 -25.16 -17.58
N GLU A 147 28.90 -24.63 -16.62
CA GLU A 147 29.38 -23.24 -16.53
C GLU A 147 28.25 -22.19 -16.53
N ILE A 148 26.98 -22.64 -16.45
CA ILE A 148 25.80 -21.76 -16.45
C ILE A 148 25.42 -21.44 -15.00
N PRO A 149 25.54 -20.17 -14.59
CA PRO A 149 25.22 -19.78 -13.21
C PRO A 149 23.72 -19.67 -12.95
N PHE A 150 23.38 -19.56 -11.68
CA PHE A 150 22.00 -19.55 -11.22
C PHE A 150 21.51 -18.15 -10.87
N VAL A 151 20.28 -17.86 -11.26
CA VAL A 151 19.42 -16.83 -10.69
C VAL A 151 18.40 -17.52 -9.78
N ILE A 152 18.35 -17.14 -8.51
CA ILE A 152 17.41 -17.74 -7.56
C ILE A 152 16.41 -16.67 -7.12
N ILE A 153 15.13 -16.95 -7.37
CA ILE A 153 13.99 -16.10 -7.07
C ILE A 153 13.16 -16.78 -5.98
N ILE A 154 12.90 -16.05 -4.88
CA ILE A 154 12.01 -16.52 -3.82
C ILE A 154 10.93 -15.48 -3.59
N ASP A 155 9.70 -15.77 -3.98
CA ASP A 155 8.54 -14.92 -3.71
C ASP A 155 7.92 -15.28 -2.35
N GLU A 156 7.35 -14.29 -1.66
CA GLU A 156 6.74 -14.42 -0.32
C GLU A 156 7.70 -15.06 0.72
N TRP A 157 9.03 -14.73 0.64
CA TRP A 157 10.08 -15.32 1.49
C TRP A 157 9.76 -15.26 2.99
N ASP A 158 9.03 -14.24 3.44
CA ASP A 158 8.68 -13.99 4.83
C ASP A 158 7.40 -14.73 5.30
N CYS A 159 6.77 -15.51 4.41
CA CYS A 159 5.53 -16.24 4.69
C CYS A 159 5.65 -17.16 5.91
N VAL A 160 6.74 -17.92 6.00
CA VAL A 160 7.01 -18.84 7.14
C VAL A 160 7.14 -18.06 8.44
N ILE A 161 7.84 -16.92 8.41
CA ILE A 161 8.09 -16.08 9.59
C ILE A 161 6.81 -15.43 10.08
N ARG A 162 5.96 -14.95 9.15
CA ARG A 162 4.69 -14.29 9.48
C ARG A 162 3.61 -15.22 9.99
N ASN A 163 3.58 -16.47 9.51
CA ASN A 163 2.45 -17.36 9.70
C ASN A 163 2.75 -18.57 10.60
N SER A 164 4.03 -18.84 10.95
CA SER A 164 4.39 -19.95 11.81
C SER A 164 4.73 -19.49 13.24
N ASN A 165 4.14 -20.17 14.21
CA ASN A 165 4.54 -20.06 15.62
C ASN A 165 5.65 -21.09 16.00
N ASP A 166 5.99 -22.00 15.08
CA ASP A 166 7.04 -23.01 15.29
C ASP A 166 8.42 -22.41 15.00
N GLN A 167 9.13 -22.04 16.05
CA GLN A 167 10.48 -21.48 15.99
C GLN A 167 11.51 -22.46 15.39
N ALA A 168 11.30 -23.77 15.52
CA ALA A 168 12.18 -24.77 14.95
C ALA A 168 12.05 -24.81 13.41
N LEU A 169 10.82 -24.71 12.90
CA LEU A 169 10.57 -24.58 11.47
C LEU A 169 11.16 -23.27 10.91
N VAL A 170 10.93 -22.13 11.57
CA VAL A 170 11.49 -20.84 11.17
C VAL A 170 13.02 -20.92 11.10
N HIS A 171 13.66 -21.49 12.11
CA HIS A 171 15.12 -21.66 12.14
C HIS A 171 15.63 -22.54 10.98
N LYS A 172 15.00 -23.70 10.73
CA LYS A 172 15.35 -24.58 9.60
C LYS A 172 15.19 -23.85 8.26
N TYR A 173 14.13 -23.07 8.11
CA TYR A 173 13.88 -22.30 6.90
C TYR A 173 14.96 -21.23 6.68
N LEU A 174 15.34 -20.48 7.71
CA LEU A 174 16.43 -19.51 7.63
C LEU A 174 17.77 -20.18 7.31
N GLN A 175 18.05 -21.38 7.84
CA GLN A 175 19.23 -22.17 7.48
C GLN A 175 19.19 -22.61 6.01
N PHE A 176 18.03 -22.97 5.48
CA PHE A 176 17.83 -23.29 4.08
C PHE A 176 18.16 -22.07 3.19
N LEU A 177 17.62 -20.88 3.48
CA LEU A 177 17.93 -19.64 2.76
C LEU A 177 19.43 -19.31 2.86
N HIS A 178 20.03 -19.42 4.03
CA HIS A 178 21.45 -19.23 4.21
C HIS A 178 22.28 -20.16 3.28
N SER A 179 21.87 -21.41 3.13
CA SER A 179 22.57 -22.37 2.27
C SER A 179 22.53 -21.99 0.79
N LEU A 180 21.45 -21.34 0.34
CA LEU A 180 21.28 -20.91 -1.06
C LEU A 180 22.02 -19.59 -1.37
N PHE A 181 22.12 -18.68 -0.41
CA PHE A 181 22.55 -17.31 -0.70
C PHE A 181 23.87 -16.90 -0.05
N LYS A 182 24.34 -17.63 0.96
CA LYS A 182 25.51 -17.21 1.76
C LYS A 182 26.53 -18.30 2.02
N SER A 183 26.27 -19.55 1.66
CA SER A 183 27.26 -20.65 1.81
C SER A 183 28.47 -20.48 0.89
N GLU A 184 29.55 -21.20 1.17
CA GLU A 184 30.72 -21.21 0.27
C GLU A 184 30.35 -21.76 -1.11
N GLU A 185 29.47 -22.77 -1.17
CA GLU A 185 28.99 -23.33 -2.43
C GLU A 185 28.25 -22.26 -3.26
N SER A 186 27.39 -21.45 -2.61
CA SER A 186 26.60 -20.43 -3.30
C SER A 186 27.43 -19.31 -3.92
N LYS A 187 28.62 -19.04 -3.39
CA LYS A 187 29.55 -18.07 -3.97
C LYS A 187 29.98 -18.44 -5.39
N SER A 188 30.06 -19.74 -5.70
CA SER A 188 30.49 -20.21 -7.01
C SER A 188 29.39 -20.14 -8.07
N PHE A 189 28.19 -20.60 -7.76
CA PHE A 189 27.11 -20.75 -8.73
C PHE A 189 26.12 -19.59 -8.82
N LEU A 190 25.97 -18.79 -7.75
CA LEU A 190 24.95 -17.75 -7.67
C LEU A 190 25.33 -16.49 -8.46
N ALA A 191 24.57 -16.20 -9.51
CA ALA A 191 24.68 -14.93 -10.26
C ALA A 191 23.82 -13.81 -9.67
N LEU A 192 22.60 -14.14 -9.23
CA LEU A 192 21.64 -13.21 -8.63
C LEU A 192 20.76 -13.95 -7.63
N GLY A 193 20.60 -13.39 -6.44
CA GLY A 193 19.57 -13.77 -5.49
C GLY A 193 18.52 -12.65 -5.43
N TYR A 194 17.27 -12.97 -5.70
CA TYR A 194 16.18 -12.01 -5.66
C TYR A 194 15.06 -12.57 -4.79
N ILE A 195 14.74 -11.87 -3.71
CA ILE A 195 13.66 -12.32 -2.82
C ILE A 195 12.64 -11.20 -2.65
N THR A 196 11.36 -11.57 -2.59
CA THR A 196 10.27 -10.63 -2.34
C THR A 196 9.46 -11.04 -1.13
N GLY A 197 8.96 -10.04 -0.41
CA GLY A 197 8.10 -10.24 0.75
C GLY A 197 7.42 -8.94 1.18
N ILE A 198 6.88 -8.96 2.38
CA ILE A 198 6.25 -7.79 3.00
C ILE A 198 7.17 -7.24 4.10
N LEU A 199 7.73 -8.13 4.91
CA LEU A 199 8.56 -7.76 6.05
C LEU A 199 10.02 -7.57 5.67
N PRO A 200 10.69 -6.53 6.19
CA PRO A 200 12.13 -6.32 5.95
C PRO A 200 12.98 -7.39 6.64
N ILE A 201 14.10 -7.77 6.01
CA ILE A 201 15.04 -8.79 6.53
C ILE A 201 15.78 -8.27 7.78
N LYS A 202 16.20 -7.02 7.76
CA LYS A 202 17.13 -6.42 8.76
C LYS A 202 16.62 -6.42 10.20
N LYS A 203 15.42 -6.90 10.46
CA LYS A 203 14.79 -6.87 11.77
C LYS A 203 14.44 -8.26 12.32
N ILE A 204 15.00 -9.32 11.74
CA ILE A 204 14.80 -10.69 12.23
C ILE A 204 15.88 -10.98 13.28
N LYS A 205 15.53 -11.69 14.37
CA LYS A 205 16.47 -12.06 15.44
C LYS A 205 17.75 -12.76 14.95
N ASP A 206 17.67 -13.53 13.87
CA ASP A 206 18.79 -14.21 13.20
C ASP A 206 19.28 -13.43 11.97
N GLU A 207 19.53 -12.11 12.12
CA GLU A 207 20.00 -11.22 11.04
C GLU A 207 21.22 -11.75 10.28
N SER A 208 22.02 -12.63 10.91
CA SER A 208 23.22 -13.21 10.29
C SER A 208 22.91 -14.09 9.07
N ALA A 209 21.70 -14.62 8.95
CA ALA A 209 21.35 -15.54 7.87
C ALA A 209 21.29 -14.87 6.47
N LEU A 210 20.80 -13.64 6.39
CA LEU A 210 20.53 -12.93 5.14
C LEU A 210 21.13 -11.51 5.09
N ASN A 211 22.13 -11.19 5.90
CA ASN A 211 22.73 -9.86 5.97
C ASN A 211 23.54 -9.46 4.72
N ASN A 212 23.67 -10.34 3.75
CA ASN A 212 24.27 -10.08 2.43
C ASN A 212 23.28 -9.51 1.41
N PHE A 213 22.00 -9.40 1.76
CA PHE A 213 20.99 -8.78 0.91
C PHE A 213 21.00 -7.25 1.01
N GLN A 214 20.92 -6.59 -0.15
CA GLN A 214 20.52 -5.19 -0.23
C GLN A 214 19.00 -5.13 -0.22
N GLU A 215 18.46 -4.39 0.73
CA GLU A 215 17.04 -4.39 0.99
C GLU A 215 16.40 -3.07 0.55
N TYR A 216 15.23 -3.19 -0.09
CA TYR A 216 14.39 -2.12 -0.59
C TYR A 216 12.99 -2.29 -0.01
N THR A 217 12.49 -1.28 0.72
CA THR A 217 11.27 -1.39 1.53
C THR A 217 10.29 -0.25 1.24
N MET A 218 9.10 -0.29 1.87
CA MET A 218 8.15 0.83 1.85
C MET A 218 8.71 2.12 2.49
N LEU A 219 9.81 2.04 3.25
CA LEU A 219 10.44 3.20 3.91
C LEU A 219 11.61 3.78 3.10
N ASP A 220 12.26 2.95 2.28
CA ASP A 220 13.44 3.31 1.47
C ASP A 220 13.56 2.28 0.35
N SER A 221 13.34 2.70 -0.88
CA SER A 221 13.32 1.84 -2.07
C SER A 221 14.20 2.36 -3.20
N TYR A 222 14.89 3.50 -3.01
CA TYR A 222 15.76 4.05 -4.05
C TYR A 222 16.92 3.08 -4.39
N PRO A 223 17.25 2.85 -5.66
CA PRO A 223 16.76 3.53 -6.87
C PRO A 223 15.67 2.74 -7.64
N ILE A 224 14.99 1.80 -7.01
CA ILE A 224 14.02 0.91 -7.69
C ILE A 224 12.56 1.23 -7.37
N THR A 225 12.30 2.36 -6.75
CA THR A 225 10.99 2.82 -6.28
C THR A 225 9.92 2.77 -7.38
N GLU A 226 10.24 3.28 -8.57
CA GLU A 226 9.31 3.36 -9.70
C GLU A 226 8.88 2.00 -10.28
N TYR A 227 9.58 0.90 -9.94
CA TYR A 227 9.29 -0.42 -10.49
C TYR A 227 8.25 -1.19 -9.67
N TYR A 228 7.91 -0.71 -8.47
CA TYR A 228 6.92 -1.35 -7.59
C TYR A 228 5.77 -0.39 -7.30
N GLY A 229 4.61 -0.73 -7.83
CA GLY A 229 3.46 0.17 -7.87
C GLY A 229 3.34 0.92 -9.21
N PHE A 230 2.30 1.75 -9.34
CA PHE A 230 2.18 2.68 -10.45
C PHE A 230 2.60 4.08 -10.01
N THR A 231 3.35 4.78 -10.84
CA THR A 231 3.69 6.19 -10.62
C THR A 231 2.50 7.11 -10.95
N GLU A 232 2.55 8.35 -10.47
CA GLU A 232 1.48 9.33 -10.77
C GLU A 232 1.32 9.56 -12.28
N ASP A 233 2.42 9.60 -13.04
CA ASP A 233 2.36 9.84 -14.50
C ASP A 233 1.77 8.64 -15.24
N GLU A 234 2.13 7.41 -14.85
CA GLU A 234 1.50 6.20 -15.40
C GLU A 234 0.00 6.16 -15.15
N VAL A 235 -0.44 6.56 -13.95
CA VAL A 235 -1.88 6.62 -13.63
C VAL A 235 -2.58 7.71 -14.44
N LYS A 236 -1.95 8.87 -14.68
CA LYS A 236 -2.49 9.91 -15.56
C LYS A 236 -2.69 9.40 -16.99
N GLU A 237 -1.68 8.72 -17.54
CA GLU A 237 -1.75 8.12 -18.88
C GLU A 237 -2.87 7.07 -18.96
N LEU A 238 -2.97 6.20 -17.95
CA LEU A 238 -4.03 5.21 -17.88
C LEU A 238 -5.42 5.87 -17.76
N CYS A 239 -5.59 6.92 -16.96
CA CYS A 239 -6.85 7.65 -16.85
C CYS A 239 -7.27 8.26 -18.19
N GLN A 240 -6.33 8.83 -18.95
CA GLN A 240 -6.59 9.36 -20.30
C GLN A 240 -6.99 8.24 -21.26
N LYS A 241 -6.29 7.10 -21.24
CA LYS A 241 -6.57 5.95 -22.11
C LYS A 241 -7.94 5.32 -21.86
N TYR A 242 -8.38 5.29 -20.60
CA TYR A 242 -9.61 4.62 -20.17
C TYR A 242 -10.75 5.60 -19.85
N ASP A 243 -10.64 6.87 -20.19
CA ASP A 243 -11.65 7.93 -19.95
C ASP A 243 -12.14 7.98 -18.49
N MET A 244 -11.18 8.02 -17.56
CA MET A 244 -11.42 8.15 -16.12
C MET A 244 -10.88 9.48 -15.58
N ASP A 245 -11.61 10.09 -14.64
CA ASP A 245 -11.15 11.32 -13.99
C ASP A 245 -9.95 11.08 -13.08
N PHE A 246 -8.82 11.72 -13.43
CA PHE A 246 -7.56 11.54 -12.69
C PHE A 246 -7.66 12.05 -11.24
N GLU A 247 -8.33 13.17 -11.00
CA GLU A 247 -8.44 13.74 -9.65
C GLU A 247 -9.24 12.81 -8.71
N THR A 248 -10.24 12.14 -9.24
CA THR A 248 -10.98 11.10 -8.51
C THR A 248 -10.08 9.89 -8.23
N MET A 249 -9.33 9.40 -9.22
CA MET A 249 -8.36 8.31 -9.04
C MET A 249 -7.29 8.66 -8.01
N LYS A 250 -6.79 9.88 -8.04
CA LYS A 250 -5.81 10.42 -7.10
C LYS A 250 -6.34 10.41 -5.66
N ALA A 251 -7.55 10.90 -5.44
CA ALA A 251 -8.14 10.94 -4.10
C ALA A 251 -8.39 9.54 -3.51
N TRP A 252 -8.70 8.57 -4.36
CA TRP A 252 -9.01 7.22 -3.92
C TRP A 252 -7.78 6.33 -3.72
N TYR A 253 -6.72 6.47 -4.52
CA TYR A 253 -5.67 5.45 -4.60
C TYR A 253 -4.24 6.00 -4.49
N ASN A 254 -4.02 7.34 -4.49
CA ASN A 254 -2.71 7.95 -4.26
C ASN A 254 -2.31 7.87 -2.78
N GLY A 255 -1.14 8.37 -2.46
CA GLY A 255 -0.74 8.72 -1.10
C GLY A 255 0.37 7.86 -0.51
N TYR A 256 0.92 6.92 -1.24
CA TYR A 256 2.18 6.30 -0.82
C TYR A 256 3.34 7.16 -1.33
N LEU A 257 3.90 7.96 -0.43
CA LEU A 257 5.10 8.74 -0.74
C LEU A 257 6.33 7.91 -0.40
N ILE A 258 6.99 7.38 -1.42
CA ILE A 258 8.21 6.56 -1.27
C ILE A 258 9.34 7.27 -2.00
N ASP A 259 10.40 7.63 -1.31
CA ASP A 259 11.56 8.38 -1.87
C ASP A 259 11.16 9.65 -2.65
N GLY A 260 10.13 10.37 -2.18
CA GLY A 260 9.62 11.57 -2.83
C GLY A 260 8.70 11.31 -4.03
N MET A 261 8.44 10.05 -4.40
CA MET A 261 7.57 9.66 -5.50
C MET A 261 6.18 9.28 -5.01
N HIS A 262 5.14 9.79 -5.69
CA HIS A 262 3.77 9.37 -5.44
C HIS A 262 3.48 8.03 -6.12
N MET A 263 3.27 7.00 -5.31
CA MET A 263 3.01 5.65 -5.77
C MET A 263 1.56 5.24 -5.49
N TYR A 264 0.98 4.47 -6.41
CA TYR A 264 -0.38 3.95 -6.35
C TYR A 264 -0.38 2.43 -6.30
N ASN A 265 -1.38 1.85 -5.65
CA ASN A 265 -1.57 0.41 -5.66
C ASN A 265 -2.09 -0.06 -7.03
N PRO A 266 -1.34 -0.88 -7.79
CA PRO A 266 -1.74 -1.34 -9.13
C PRO A 266 -3.09 -2.05 -9.16
N ASN A 267 -3.37 -2.90 -8.19
CA ASN A 267 -4.62 -3.67 -8.17
C ASN A 267 -5.86 -2.77 -8.04
N SER A 268 -5.80 -1.74 -7.21
CA SER A 268 -6.92 -0.83 -7.01
C SER A 268 -7.14 0.04 -8.24
N VAL A 269 -6.06 0.57 -8.82
CA VAL A 269 -6.10 1.37 -10.06
C VAL A 269 -6.65 0.52 -11.21
N SER A 270 -6.08 -0.66 -11.47
CA SER A 270 -6.52 -1.52 -12.57
C SER A 270 -7.99 -1.90 -12.47
N ARG A 271 -8.46 -2.29 -11.28
CA ARG A 271 -9.87 -2.63 -11.07
C ARG A 271 -10.81 -1.44 -11.25
N ALA A 272 -10.39 -0.24 -10.86
CA ALA A 272 -11.18 0.96 -11.07
C ALA A 272 -11.33 1.28 -12.56
N LEU A 273 -10.24 1.16 -13.32
CA LEU A 273 -10.22 1.38 -14.77
C LEU A 273 -11.07 0.33 -15.51
N GLU A 274 -10.89 -0.96 -15.21
CA GLU A 274 -11.66 -2.06 -15.83
C GLU A 274 -13.16 -1.93 -15.61
N ARG A 275 -13.57 -1.43 -14.44
CA ARG A 275 -14.96 -1.30 -14.06
C ARG A 275 -15.57 0.08 -14.33
N HIS A 276 -14.77 1.02 -14.79
CA HIS A 276 -15.12 2.45 -14.88
C HIS A 276 -15.77 2.97 -13.58
N LYS A 277 -15.27 2.51 -12.43
CA LYS A 277 -15.84 2.83 -11.12
C LYS A 277 -14.74 2.88 -10.06
N VAL A 278 -14.66 3.95 -9.30
CA VAL A 278 -13.88 4.00 -8.07
C VAL A 278 -14.67 3.35 -6.93
N ASP A 279 -14.00 2.47 -6.18
CA ASP A 279 -14.58 1.75 -5.03
C ASP A 279 -13.43 1.25 -4.13
N SER A 280 -13.76 0.72 -2.94
CA SER A 280 -12.76 0.04 -2.11
C SER A 280 -12.55 -1.40 -2.59
N TYR A 281 -11.45 -1.64 -3.28
CA TYR A 281 -11.04 -2.97 -3.76
C TYR A 281 -10.23 -3.75 -2.72
N TRP A 282 -9.89 -3.13 -1.59
CA TRP A 282 -9.24 -3.76 -0.46
C TRP A 282 -10.22 -4.48 0.48
N ARG A 283 -11.49 -4.06 0.56
CA ARG A 283 -12.52 -4.64 1.46
C ARG A 283 -12.73 -6.15 1.27
N ASN A 284 -12.51 -6.67 0.09
CA ASN A 284 -12.72 -8.08 -0.25
C ASN A 284 -11.51 -8.97 0.09
N THR A 285 -10.60 -8.54 0.96
CA THR A 285 -9.36 -9.23 1.29
C THR A 285 -9.20 -9.36 2.79
N SER A 286 -8.22 -10.17 3.23
CA SER A 286 -7.82 -10.31 4.64
C SER A 286 -7.37 -9.01 5.32
N ALA A 287 -7.34 -7.89 4.59
CA ALA A 287 -6.95 -6.57 5.05
C ALA A 287 -7.69 -6.09 6.30
N PHE A 288 -9.00 -6.25 6.29
CA PHE A 288 -9.88 -5.88 7.39
C PHE A 288 -9.50 -6.58 8.71
N GLY A 289 -9.31 -7.91 8.67
CA GLY A 289 -8.92 -8.67 9.86
C GLY A 289 -7.56 -8.25 10.41
N THR A 290 -6.63 -7.89 9.52
CA THR A 290 -5.29 -7.45 9.92
C THR A 290 -5.33 -6.10 10.65
N ILE A 291 -6.00 -5.07 10.09
CA ILE A 291 -6.14 -3.77 10.74
C ILE A 291 -6.81 -3.93 12.10
N ASN A 292 -7.91 -4.69 12.16
CA ASN A 292 -8.63 -4.94 13.41
C ASN A 292 -7.75 -5.59 14.48
N THR A 293 -6.93 -6.58 14.11
CA THR A 293 -5.97 -7.22 15.02
C THR A 293 -5.02 -6.21 15.64
N PHE A 294 -4.43 -5.32 14.83
CA PHE A 294 -3.48 -4.31 15.32
C PHE A 294 -4.13 -3.23 16.17
N ILE A 295 -5.32 -2.75 15.77
CA ILE A 295 -6.05 -1.71 16.52
C ILE A 295 -6.50 -2.25 17.89
N THR A 296 -6.91 -3.51 17.98
CA THR A 296 -7.37 -4.13 19.24
C THR A 296 -6.26 -4.35 20.26
N MET A 297 -4.98 -4.27 19.88
CA MET A 297 -3.86 -4.29 20.83
C MET A 297 -3.89 -3.10 21.80
N ASN A 298 -4.58 -2.03 21.45
CA ASN A 298 -4.93 -0.91 22.34
C ASN A 298 -3.77 -0.30 23.14
N TYR A 299 -2.61 -0.14 22.52
CA TYR A 299 -1.47 0.56 23.15
C TYR A 299 -1.82 2.02 23.45
N ALA A 300 -1.27 2.56 24.54
CA ALA A 300 -1.51 3.94 24.97
C ALA A 300 -1.18 4.94 23.85
N GLY A 301 -2.15 5.78 23.49
CA GLY A 301 -2.04 6.78 22.42
C GLY A 301 -2.28 6.25 20.99
N LEU A 302 -2.48 4.94 20.78
CA LEU A 302 -2.74 4.37 19.46
C LEU A 302 -4.10 4.83 18.91
N LYS A 303 -5.10 4.90 19.78
CA LYS A 303 -6.45 5.34 19.42
C LYS A 303 -6.46 6.79 18.93
N GLU A 304 -5.81 7.65 19.68
CA GLU A 304 -5.64 9.07 19.36
C GLU A 304 -4.89 9.23 18.03
N ASP A 305 -3.82 8.49 17.81
CA ASP A 305 -3.04 8.55 16.58
C ASP A 305 -3.87 8.10 15.35
N VAL A 306 -4.65 7.02 15.48
CA VAL A 306 -5.53 6.54 14.38
C VAL A 306 -6.61 7.57 14.06
N LEU A 307 -7.20 8.20 15.07
CA LEU A 307 -8.20 9.25 14.86
C LEU A 307 -7.59 10.49 14.22
N ALA A 308 -6.42 10.92 14.67
CA ALA A 308 -5.69 12.02 14.06
C ALA A 308 -5.41 11.73 12.58
N MET A 309 -4.96 10.51 12.24
CA MET A 309 -4.74 10.13 10.85
C MET A 309 -6.03 10.08 10.01
N LEU A 310 -7.16 9.67 10.59
CA LEU A 310 -8.45 9.68 9.90
C LEU A 310 -8.92 11.11 9.55
N ILE A 311 -8.58 12.11 10.35
CA ILE A 311 -8.85 13.52 10.01
C ILE A 311 -7.80 14.15 9.10
N GLY A 312 -6.82 13.36 8.62
CA GLY A 312 -5.79 13.79 7.66
C GLY A 312 -4.52 14.35 8.31
N GLU A 313 -4.35 14.20 9.63
CA GLU A 313 -3.12 14.57 10.31
C GLU A 313 -2.03 13.50 10.13
N LYS A 314 -0.78 13.90 10.30
CA LYS A 314 0.38 12.99 10.35
C LYS A 314 0.80 12.79 11.79
N VAL A 315 1.08 11.55 12.18
CA VAL A 315 1.50 11.19 13.55
C VAL A 315 2.94 10.71 13.58
N MET A 316 3.70 11.16 14.56
CA MET A 316 5.11 10.77 14.71
C MET A 316 5.24 9.28 15.00
N VAL A 317 6.15 8.61 14.30
CA VAL A 317 6.42 7.17 14.46
C VAL A 317 7.91 6.89 14.52
N ASN A 318 8.33 6.07 15.48
CA ASN A 318 9.69 5.56 15.53
C ASN A 318 9.77 4.18 14.87
N THR A 319 10.20 4.14 13.62
CA THR A 319 10.29 2.90 12.82
C THR A 319 11.48 2.01 13.23
N ASN A 320 12.39 2.50 14.09
CA ASN A 320 13.61 1.77 14.45
C ASN A 320 13.37 0.66 15.49
N THR A 321 12.29 0.73 16.27
CA THR A 321 11.98 -0.23 17.34
C THR A 321 11.29 -1.49 16.84
N PHE A 322 10.66 -1.42 15.68
CA PHE A 322 9.92 -2.54 15.10
C PHE A 322 10.83 -3.72 14.78
N GLN A 323 10.50 -4.88 15.31
CA GLN A 323 11.08 -6.18 14.94
C GLN A 323 10.07 -6.96 14.12
N ASN A 324 10.50 -7.66 13.07
CA ASN A 324 9.62 -8.33 12.11
C ASN A 324 8.88 -9.57 12.67
N ASP A 325 8.73 -9.64 13.94
CA ASP A 325 7.96 -10.65 14.64
C ASP A 325 6.71 -9.98 15.24
N PHE A 326 5.56 -10.26 14.68
CA PHE A 326 4.29 -9.70 15.17
C PHE A 326 3.96 -10.11 16.61
N SER A 327 4.57 -11.20 17.11
CA SER A 327 4.46 -11.60 18.51
C SER A 327 5.26 -10.70 19.46
N MET A 328 6.17 -9.88 18.95
CA MET A 328 7.05 -9.00 19.70
C MET A 328 6.66 -7.51 19.62
N ILE A 329 5.48 -7.20 19.08
CA ILE A 329 4.96 -5.83 19.10
C ILE A 329 4.78 -5.39 20.54
N ALA A 330 5.48 -4.33 20.95
CA ALA A 330 5.51 -3.84 22.33
C ALA A 330 5.05 -2.39 22.49
N SER A 331 4.84 -1.66 21.39
CA SER A 331 4.50 -0.25 21.41
C SER A 331 3.57 0.15 20.26
N LYS A 332 2.93 1.34 20.39
CA LYS A 332 2.17 1.93 19.29
C LYS A 332 3.03 2.19 18.04
N SER A 333 4.29 2.56 18.20
CA SER A 333 5.21 2.76 17.07
C SER A 333 5.46 1.47 16.30
N ASP A 334 5.54 0.33 16.99
CA ASP A 334 5.69 -0.97 16.33
C ASP A 334 4.43 -1.33 15.53
N VAL A 335 3.24 -1.07 16.09
CA VAL A 335 1.95 -1.24 15.38
C VAL A 335 1.91 -0.37 14.12
N LEU A 336 2.20 0.92 14.25
CA LEU A 336 2.17 1.84 13.12
C LEU A 336 3.20 1.45 12.05
N THR A 337 4.40 1.01 12.45
CA THR A 337 5.44 0.54 11.51
C THR A 337 5.02 -0.73 10.79
N ALA A 338 4.41 -1.69 11.50
CA ALA A 338 3.84 -2.88 10.88
C ALA A 338 2.78 -2.50 9.82
N LEU A 339 1.89 -1.56 10.15
CA LEU A 339 0.85 -1.08 9.22
C LEU A 339 1.45 -0.35 7.99
N ILE A 340 2.60 0.34 8.14
CA ILE A 340 3.32 0.92 7.00
C ILE A 340 3.84 -0.17 6.07
N HIS A 341 4.55 -1.17 6.58
CA HIS A 341 5.06 -2.28 5.76
C HIS A 341 3.95 -3.09 5.08
N LEU A 342 2.82 -3.26 5.77
CA LEU A 342 1.64 -3.92 5.22
C LEU A 342 0.90 -3.07 4.17
N GLY A 343 1.22 -1.78 4.05
CA GLY A 343 0.61 -0.85 3.10
C GLY A 343 -0.72 -0.24 3.57
N TYR A 344 -1.01 -0.31 4.87
CA TYR A 344 -2.19 0.37 5.45
C TYR A 344 -1.91 1.81 5.84
N LEU A 345 -0.65 2.18 6.00
CA LEU A 345 -0.24 3.55 6.26
C LEU A 345 0.83 3.99 5.24
N GLY A 346 0.83 5.27 4.91
CA GLY A 346 1.93 5.94 4.26
C GLY A 346 2.95 6.41 5.31
N TYR A 347 4.18 6.68 4.87
CA TYR A 347 5.26 7.19 5.70
C TYR A 347 5.91 8.40 5.05
N ASP A 348 6.08 9.44 5.83
CA ASP A 348 6.83 10.64 5.47
C ASP A 348 8.21 10.55 6.14
N ALA A 349 9.24 10.30 5.35
CA ALA A 349 10.60 10.11 5.85
C ALA A 349 11.20 11.39 6.44
N ASP A 350 10.89 12.56 5.86
CA ASP A 350 11.38 13.85 6.32
C ASP A 350 10.79 14.23 7.69
N MET A 351 9.47 14.00 7.84
CA MET A 351 8.73 14.30 9.06
C MET A 351 8.75 13.15 10.06
N LYS A 352 9.27 11.97 9.69
CA LYS A 352 9.21 10.73 10.47
C LYS A 352 7.82 10.42 10.99
N SER A 353 6.83 10.54 10.12
CA SER A 353 5.43 10.44 10.49
C SER A 353 4.65 9.49 9.59
N ALA A 354 3.67 8.81 10.20
CA ALA A 354 2.72 7.96 9.51
C ALA A 354 1.44 8.72 9.22
N TYR A 355 0.72 8.31 8.19
CA TYR A 355 -0.58 8.88 7.81
C TYR A 355 -1.40 7.86 7.02
N ILE A 356 -2.71 8.05 6.96
CA ILE A 356 -3.59 7.27 6.09
C ILE A 356 -3.42 7.78 4.65
N PRO A 357 -2.98 6.93 3.70
CA PRO A 357 -2.53 7.42 2.40
C PRO A 357 -3.66 7.93 1.50
N ASN A 358 -4.86 7.33 1.58
CA ASN A 358 -5.94 7.62 0.64
C ASN A 358 -7.30 7.21 1.18
N TYR A 359 -8.35 7.55 0.43
CA TYR A 359 -9.72 7.28 0.85
C TYR A 359 -10.05 5.77 0.88
N GLU A 360 -9.49 4.96 -0.01
CA GLU A 360 -9.69 3.50 0.00
C GLU A 360 -9.23 2.89 1.33
N VAL A 361 -8.04 3.26 1.79
CA VAL A 361 -7.48 2.79 3.07
C VAL A 361 -8.26 3.38 4.26
N ALA A 362 -8.65 4.66 4.18
CA ALA A 362 -9.48 5.27 5.22
C ALA A 362 -10.78 4.49 5.46
N THR A 363 -11.46 4.06 4.38
CA THR A 363 -12.67 3.22 4.51
C THR A 363 -12.40 1.83 5.09
N ALA A 364 -11.18 1.29 4.92
CA ALA A 364 -10.78 0.04 5.56
C ALA A 364 -10.60 0.20 7.07
N PHE A 365 -9.99 1.31 7.51
CA PHE A 365 -9.91 1.67 8.94
C PHE A 365 -11.30 1.88 9.54
N GLU A 366 -12.19 2.62 8.86
CA GLU A 366 -13.58 2.80 9.29
C GLU A 366 -14.27 1.45 9.54
N SER A 367 -14.17 0.54 8.56
CA SER A 367 -14.79 -0.77 8.67
C SER A 367 -14.20 -1.60 9.83
N ALA A 368 -12.88 -1.49 10.09
CA ALA A 368 -12.22 -2.15 11.21
C ALA A 368 -12.67 -1.58 12.57
N LEU A 369 -12.90 -0.28 12.64
CA LEU A 369 -13.42 0.38 13.84
C LEU A 369 -14.84 -0.08 14.20
N GLN A 370 -15.68 -0.37 13.20
CA GLN A 370 -17.07 -0.82 13.42
C GLN A 370 -17.17 -2.19 14.11
N THR A 371 -16.17 -3.06 13.98
CA THR A 371 -16.18 -4.40 14.57
C THR A 371 -15.38 -4.53 15.87
N GLY A 372 -14.56 -3.52 16.19
CA GLY A 372 -13.62 -3.53 17.31
C GLY A 372 -14.19 -3.01 18.63
N SER A 373 -13.29 -2.77 19.60
CA SER A 373 -13.60 -2.24 20.93
C SER A 373 -13.97 -0.74 20.93
N TRP A 374 -13.98 -0.07 19.78
CA TRP A 374 -14.18 1.38 19.63
C TRP A 374 -15.60 1.74 19.15
N LYS A 375 -16.60 1.06 19.73
CA LYS A 375 -18.02 1.13 19.31
C LYS A 375 -18.62 2.54 19.23
N GLU A 376 -18.21 3.45 20.12
CA GLU A 376 -18.71 4.84 20.14
C GLU A 376 -18.24 5.61 18.90
N ILE A 377 -16.98 5.43 18.52
CA ILE A 377 -16.41 6.06 17.32
C ILE A 377 -17.04 5.47 16.05
N ALA A 378 -17.20 4.15 16.02
CA ALA A 378 -17.86 3.46 14.91
C ALA A 378 -19.30 3.97 14.72
N ALA A 379 -20.05 4.16 15.80
CA ALA A 379 -21.39 4.71 15.75
C ALA A 379 -21.41 6.16 15.24
N SER A 380 -20.39 6.96 15.57
CA SER A 380 -20.26 8.33 15.04
C SER A 380 -19.94 8.34 13.54
N ILE A 381 -19.01 7.51 13.09
CA ILE A 381 -18.68 7.39 11.65
C ILE A 381 -19.88 6.92 10.82
N SER A 382 -20.68 5.98 11.34
CA SER A 382 -21.89 5.51 10.62
C SER A 382 -22.96 6.60 10.44
N ARG A 383 -22.90 7.68 11.19
CA ARG A 383 -23.78 8.86 11.04
C ARG A 383 -23.30 9.90 10.04
N CYS A 384 -22.07 9.74 9.50
CA CYS A 384 -21.50 10.70 8.55
C CYS A 384 -22.30 10.81 7.25
N ASP A 385 -22.80 9.68 6.74
CA ASP A 385 -23.68 9.67 5.56
C ASP A 385 -25.02 10.37 5.86
N GLU A 386 -25.58 10.15 7.05
CA GLU A 386 -26.80 10.81 7.49
C GLU A 386 -26.60 12.33 7.57
N LEU A 387 -25.47 12.78 8.12
CA LEU A 387 -25.11 14.19 8.18
C LEU A 387 -24.96 14.81 6.79
N LEU A 388 -24.25 14.16 5.90
CA LEU A 388 -24.07 14.65 4.53
C LEU A 388 -25.41 14.78 3.80
N ILE A 389 -26.27 13.78 3.94
CA ILE A 389 -27.62 13.77 3.36
C ILE A 389 -28.48 14.87 3.99
N ALA A 390 -28.44 15.06 5.32
CA ALA A 390 -29.16 16.11 6.01
C ALA A 390 -28.73 17.50 5.55
N THR A 391 -27.43 17.71 5.34
CA THR A 391 -26.88 18.97 4.82
C THR A 391 -27.37 19.27 3.41
N ILE A 392 -27.27 18.28 2.50
CA ILE A 392 -27.75 18.42 1.11
C ILE A 392 -29.24 18.72 1.06
N ASN A 393 -30.03 18.10 1.94
CA ASN A 393 -31.48 18.31 2.06
C ASN A 393 -31.86 19.57 2.85
N LYS A 394 -30.89 20.36 3.31
CA LYS A 394 -31.08 21.60 4.07
C LYS A 394 -31.81 21.40 5.41
N ASN A 395 -31.68 20.24 6.04
CA ASN A 395 -32.23 19.96 7.36
C ASN A 395 -31.26 20.44 8.46
N ALA A 396 -31.32 21.75 8.74
CA ALA A 396 -30.39 22.42 9.66
C ALA A 396 -30.46 21.90 11.10
N GLU A 397 -31.67 21.54 11.59
CA GLU A 397 -31.86 20.99 12.93
C GLU A 397 -31.12 19.62 13.04
N LYS A 398 -31.30 18.75 12.05
CA LYS A 398 -30.66 17.44 12.05
C LYS A 398 -29.14 17.55 11.90
N VAL A 399 -28.65 18.53 11.13
CA VAL A 399 -27.21 18.82 11.02
C VAL A 399 -26.65 19.25 12.38
N ALA A 400 -27.29 20.15 13.08
CA ALA A 400 -26.88 20.61 14.41
C ALA A 400 -26.84 19.44 15.42
N GLU A 401 -27.88 18.60 15.46
CA GLU A 401 -27.95 17.39 16.31
C GLU A 401 -26.79 16.42 16.04
N LEU A 402 -26.55 16.09 14.77
CA LEU A 402 -25.52 15.12 14.40
C LEU A 402 -24.10 15.63 14.66
N ILE A 403 -23.84 16.93 14.47
CA ILE A 403 -22.57 17.56 14.82
C ILE A 403 -22.37 17.62 16.34
N GLU A 404 -23.40 17.87 17.12
CA GLU A 404 -23.35 17.85 18.59
C GLU A 404 -22.95 16.45 19.09
N LEU A 405 -23.61 15.40 18.58
CA LEU A 405 -23.26 14.00 18.89
C LEU A 405 -21.82 13.63 18.46
N ALA A 406 -21.37 14.13 17.32
CA ALA A 406 -19.99 13.93 16.88
C ALA A 406 -19.01 14.65 17.81
N HIS A 407 -19.32 15.89 18.18
CA HIS A 407 -18.50 16.69 19.10
C HIS A 407 -18.35 16.02 20.47
N GLU A 408 -19.44 15.55 21.07
CA GLU A 408 -19.39 14.81 22.35
C GLU A 408 -18.50 13.57 22.25
N THR A 409 -18.64 12.81 21.15
CA THR A 409 -17.87 11.58 20.93
C THR A 409 -16.37 11.88 20.78
N TYR A 410 -16.01 12.85 19.94
CA TYR A 410 -14.60 13.10 19.59
C TYR A 410 -13.86 13.97 20.62
N THR A 411 -14.53 14.92 21.29
CA THR A 411 -13.91 15.75 22.33
C THR A 411 -13.46 14.91 23.52
N SER A 412 -14.19 13.86 23.86
CA SER A 412 -13.81 12.93 24.94
C SER A 412 -12.48 12.21 24.66
N VAL A 413 -12.12 12.07 23.38
CA VAL A 413 -10.92 11.37 22.91
C VAL A 413 -9.77 12.33 22.60
N LEU A 414 -10.05 13.45 21.93
CA LEU A 414 -9.02 14.37 21.43
C LEU A 414 -8.55 15.42 22.44
N LYS A 415 -9.25 15.61 23.57
CA LYS A 415 -8.92 16.56 24.65
C LYS A 415 -8.78 18.03 24.23
N TYR A 416 -9.43 18.46 23.16
CA TYR A 416 -9.41 19.82 22.65
C TYR A 416 -10.74 20.54 22.92
N ASN A 417 -10.73 21.85 23.16
CA ASN A 417 -11.90 22.70 23.42
C ASN A 417 -11.74 24.09 22.79
N ASP A 418 -11.32 24.20 21.55
CA ASP A 418 -11.14 25.46 20.83
C ASP A 418 -11.68 25.39 19.38
N GLU A 419 -11.53 26.46 18.61
CA GLU A 419 -12.01 26.55 17.22
C GLU A 419 -11.36 25.47 16.31
N ASN A 420 -10.10 25.10 16.58
CA ASN A 420 -9.42 24.02 15.88
C ASN A 420 -10.07 22.65 16.16
N SER A 421 -10.58 22.46 17.38
CA SER A 421 -11.33 21.26 17.76
C SER A 421 -12.60 21.09 16.94
N LEU A 422 -13.36 22.18 16.71
CA LEU A 422 -14.57 22.12 15.91
C LEU A 422 -14.26 21.77 14.44
N SER A 423 -13.16 22.29 13.90
CA SER A 423 -12.69 21.92 12.57
C SER A 423 -12.36 20.41 12.48
N CYS A 424 -11.71 19.84 13.49
CA CYS A 424 -11.44 18.40 13.59
C CYS A 424 -12.74 17.59 13.69
N VAL A 425 -13.67 18.01 14.56
CA VAL A 425 -14.98 17.37 14.71
C VAL A 425 -15.75 17.35 13.38
N LEU A 426 -15.77 18.47 12.65
CA LEU A 426 -16.44 18.54 11.35
C LEU A 426 -15.77 17.64 10.30
N THR A 427 -14.46 17.54 10.31
CA THR A 427 -13.77 16.62 9.40
C THR A 427 -14.20 15.18 9.65
N MET A 428 -14.31 14.78 10.91
CA MET A 428 -14.80 13.45 11.27
C MET A 428 -16.31 13.31 10.98
N ALA A 429 -17.10 14.32 11.23
CA ALA A 429 -18.53 14.31 10.98
C ALA A 429 -18.87 14.20 9.48
N TYR A 430 -18.04 14.77 8.60
CA TYR A 430 -18.17 14.66 7.15
C TYR A 430 -17.19 13.64 6.54
N PHE A 431 -16.77 12.64 7.29
CA PHE A 431 -15.76 11.68 6.91
C PHE A 431 -16.06 10.96 5.58
N THR A 432 -17.31 10.70 5.25
CA THR A 432 -17.73 10.04 4.00
C THR A 432 -17.83 10.99 2.81
N ALA A 433 -17.83 12.31 3.04
CA ALA A 433 -17.95 13.31 1.98
C ALA A 433 -16.83 13.25 0.90
N PRO A 434 -15.56 12.89 1.19
CA PRO A 434 -14.52 12.76 0.17
C PRO A 434 -14.83 11.76 -0.96
N ALA A 435 -15.75 10.83 -0.75
CA ALA A 435 -16.24 9.95 -1.81
C ALA A 435 -16.90 10.71 -2.97
N TYR A 436 -17.49 11.87 -2.68
CA TYR A 436 -18.29 12.66 -3.61
C TYR A 436 -17.78 14.07 -3.82
N TYR A 437 -16.94 14.56 -2.91
CA TYR A 437 -16.47 15.93 -2.88
C TYR A 437 -14.95 16.02 -2.81
N ASN A 438 -14.40 17.05 -3.45
CA ASN A 438 -13.09 17.56 -3.12
C ASN A 438 -13.25 18.57 -1.99
N ILE A 439 -12.67 18.28 -0.81
CA ILE A 439 -12.81 19.12 0.38
C ILE A 439 -11.58 20.00 0.50
N ILE A 440 -11.77 21.31 0.51
CA ILE A 440 -10.69 22.30 0.64
C ILE A 440 -10.92 23.01 1.98
N ARG A 441 -9.92 22.93 2.87
CA ARG A 441 -9.90 23.66 4.13
C ARG A 441 -9.21 25.00 3.94
N GLU A 442 -9.62 26.00 4.70
CA GLU A 442 -9.04 27.35 4.67
C GLU A 442 -8.87 27.87 3.23
N MET A 443 -9.89 27.66 2.41
CA MET A 443 -9.82 28.07 1.01
C MET A 443 -9.77 29.59 0.91
N PRO A 444 -8.73 30.20 0.28
CA PRO A 444 -8.69 31.62 0.00
C PRO A 444 -9.90 32.04 -0.83
N SER A 445 -10.75 32.90 -0.29
CA SER A 445 -12.04 33.23 -0.90
C SER A 445 -12.38 34.69 -0.66
N GLY A 446 -12.51 35.47 -1.73
CA GLY A 446 -12.89 36.88 -1.64
C GLY A 446 -11.94 37.71 -0.74
N LYS A 447 -12.41 38.16 0.42
CA LYS A 447 -11.65 38.96 1.39
C LYS A 447 -11.19 38.16 2.62
N GLY A 448 -11.17 36.84 2.57
CA GLY A 448 -10.78 35.97 3.67
C GLY A 448 -10.62 34.52 3.27
N PHE A 449 -10.80 33.62 4.23
CA PHE A 449 -10.72 32.18 4.03
C PHE A 449 -12.03 31.55 4.48
N ALA A 450 -12.59 30.64 3.66
CA ALA A 450 -13.70 29.79 4.07
C ALA A 450 -13.16 28.58 4.82
N ASP A 451 -13.75 28.21 5.94
CA ASP A 451 -13.25 27.11 6.76
C ASP A 451 -13.27 25.78 6.00
N PHE A 452 -14.37 25.49 5.31
CA PHE A 452 -14.49 24.34 4.42
C PHE A 452 -15.23 24.67 3.15
N VAL A 453 -14.73 24.16 2.03
CA VAL A 453 -15.42 24.18 0.74
C VAL A 453 -15.48 22.75 0.20
N PHE A 454 -16.69 22.29 -0.10
CA PHE A 454 -16.96 20.98 -0.67
C PHE A 454 -17.33 21.17 -2.15
N LEU A 455 -16.42 20.76 -3.04
CA LEU A 455 -16.62 20.82 -4.49
C LEU A 455 -17.02 19.43 -5.01
N PRO A 456 -18.21 19.27 -5.63
CA PRO A 456 -18.61 17.99 -6.17
C PRO A 456 -17.62 17.46 -7.20
N ARG A 457 -17.27 16.17 -7.10
CA ARG A 457 -16.47 15.46 -8.11
C ARG A 457 -17.32 15.10 -9.31
N ALA A 458 -16.70 14.69 -10.41
CA ALA A 458 -17.40 14.26 -11.62
C ALA A 458 -18.43 13.13 -11.37
N ASN A 459 -18.14 12.25 -10.42
CA ASN A 459 -19.02 11.14 -10.00
C ASN A 459 -20.09 11.52 -8.95
N ALA A 460 -20.15 12.77 -8.54
CA ALA A 460 -21.05 13.22 -7.47
C ALA A 460 -22.53 13.34 -7.90
N GLY A 461 -22.83 13.20 -9.20
CA GLY A 461 -24.18 13.44 -9.72
C GLY A 461 -24.61 14.90 -9.56
N ASN A 462 -25.86 15.13 -9.18
CA ASN A 462 -26.43 16.49 -9.02
C ASN A 462 -26.23 17.06 -7.60
N ARG A 463 -25.21 16.64 -6.86
CA ARG A 463 -24.95 17.16 -5.52
C ARG A 463 -24.51 18.63 -5.57
N PRO A 464 -24.99 19.49 -4.65
CA PRO A 464 -24.60 20.90 -4.60
C PRO A 464 -23.16 21.05 -4.10
N ALA A 465 -22.46 22.12 -4.50
CA ALA A 465 -21.29 22.56 -3.77
C ALA A 465 -21.71 23.13 -2.39
N MET A 466 -20.84 23.05 -1.39
CA MET A 466 -21.15 23.57 -0.07
C MET A 466 -19.99 24.44 0.43
N ILE A 467 -20.32 25.57 1.04
CA ILE A 467 -19.38 26.43 1.76
C ILE A 467 -19.80 26.41 3.23
N VAL A 468 -18.93 25.92 4.10
CA VAL A 468 -19.19 25.78 5.52
C VAL A 468 -18.31 26.78 6.28
N GLU A 469 -18.91 27.58 7.14
CA GLU A 469 -18.25 28.51 8.03
C GLU A 469 -18.61 28.20 9.48
N LEU A 470 -17.62 28.27 10.35
CA LEU A 470 -17.72 27.93 11.76
C LEU A 470 -17.70 29.19 12.61
N LYS A 471 -18.44 29.14 13.69
CA LYS A 471 -18.40 30.18 14.76
C LYS A 471 -18.33 29.51 16.12
N HIS A 472 -17.62 30.15 17.03
CA HIS A 472 -17.56 29.80 18.43
C HIS A 472 -18.08 30.95 19.26
N ASN A 473 -19.05 30.70 20.12
CA ASN A 473 -19.71 31.72 20.98
C ASN A 473 -20.31 32.92 20.21
N GLN A 474 -20.82 32.66 19.01
CA GLN A 474 -21.53 33.66 18.20
C GLN A 474 -22.90 33.11 17.78
N THR A 475 -23.26 33.21 16.50
CA THR A 475 -24.49 32.65 15.95
C THR A 475 -24.22 31.98 14.58
N ALA A 476 -25.03 30.99 14.21
CA ALA A 476 -24.98 30.41 12.87
C ALA A 476 -25.33 31.45 11.77
N ASP A 477 -26.15 32.44 12.08
CA ASP A 477 -26.47 33.57 11.21
C ASP A 477 -25.26 34.46 10.96
N ALA A 478 -24.41 34.68 11.96
CA ALA A 478 -23.15 35.41 11.80
C ALA A 478 -22.19 34.67 10.83
N ALA A 479 -22.18 33.34 10.84
CA ALA A 479 -21.40 32.54 9.87
C ALA A 479 -21.93 32.75 8.44
N ILE A 480 -23.24 32.66 8.22
CA ILE A 480 -23.85 32.90 6.91
C ILE A 480 -23.58 34.33 6.44
N THR A 481 -23.70 35.30 7.32
CA THR A 481 -23.41 36.71 7.03
C THR A 481 -21.96 36.89 6.57
N GLN A 482 -21.02 36.25 7.26
CA GLN A 482 -19.60 36.29 6.89
C GLN A 482 -19.34 35.69 5.49
N ILE A 483 -19.96 34.55 5.16
CA ILE A 483 -19.82 33.96 3.82
C ILE A 483 -20.27 34.94 2.74
N LYS A 484 -21.41 35.64 2.98
CA LYS A 484 -21.98 36.60 2.04
C LYS A 484 -21.14 37.88 1.93
N GLU A 485 -20.77 38.49 3.04
CA GLU A 485 -19.99 39.76 3.06
C GLU A 485 -18.60 39.61 2.49
N LYS A 486 -17.91 38.52 2.81
CA LYS A 486 -16.58 38.22 2.29
C LYS A 486 -16.59 37.59 0.88
N ARG A 487 -17.77 37.35 0.32
CA ARG A 487 -18.00 36.82 -1.02
C ARG A 487 -17.25 35.49 -1.28
N TYR A 488 -17.33 34.59 -0.33
CA TYR A 488 -16.68 33.26 -0.45
C TYR A 488 -17.17 32.46 -1.64
N HIS A 489 -18.44 32.65 -2.05
CA HIS A 489 -19.00 32.10 -3.27
C HIS A 489 -18.25 32.57 -4.56
N GLY A 490 -17.53 33.69 -4.51
CA GLY A 490 -16.73 34.16 -5.64
C GLY A 490 -15.60 33.20 -6.04
N ALA A 491 -15.10 32.40 -5.09
CA ALA A 491 -14.14 31.34 -5.37
C ALA A 491 -14.74 30.18 -6.22
N LEU A 492 -16.06 30.07 -6.24
CA LEU A 492 -16.83 29.11 -7.04
C LEU A 492 -17.44 29.74 -8.30
N SER A 493 -16.96 30.89 -8.76
CA SER A 493 -17.52 31.61 -9.90
C SER A 493 -17.57 30.82 -11.21
N GLY A 494 -16.76 29.77 -11.35
CA GLY A 494 -16.79 28.84 -12.47
C GLY A 494 -17.74 27.64 -12.30
N TYR A 495 -18.30 27.44 -11.10
CA TYR A 495 -19.19 26.33 -10.82
C TYR A 495 -20.64 26.70 -11.22
N LYS A 496 -21.25 25.87 -12.05
CA LYS A 496 -22.60 26.11 -12.62
C LYS A 496 -23.73 25.40 -11.86
N GLY A 497 -23.41 24.63 -10.83
CA GLY A 497 -24.38 23.90 -10.02
C GLY A 497 -24.92 24.74 -8.85
N LYS A 498 -25.79 24.14 -8.05
CA LYS A 498 -26.28 24.74 -6.80
C LYS A 498 -25.18 24.87 -5.76
N ILE A 499 -25.20 25.93 -4.99
CA ILE A 499 -24.28 26.18 -3.88
C ILE A 499 -25.11 26.28 -2.59
N LEU A 500 -24.71 25.54 -1.55
CA LEU A 500 -25.26 25.68 -0.22
C LEU A 500 -24.28 26.47 0.67
N LEU A 501 -24.79 27.47 1.39
CA LEU A 501 -24.09 28.18 2.45
C LEU A 501 -24.49 27.56 3.76
N VAL A 502 -23.54 27.06 4.52
CA VAL A 502 -23.76 26.33 5.77
C VAL A 502 -23.05 27.09 6.90
N GLY A 503 -23.80 27.69 7.79
CA GLY A 503 -23.28 28.33 8.98
C GLY A 503 -23.49 27.44 10.20
N ILE A 504 -22.43 27.17 10.95
CA ILE A 504 -22.48 26.34 12.16
C ILE A 504 -21.89 27.15 13.32
N ASN A 505 -22.59 27.18 14.44
CA ASN A 505 -22.08 27.77 15.67
C ASN A 505 -22.10 26.77 16.82
N TYR A 506 -21.09 26.86 17.67
CA TYR A 506 -20.91 26.10 18.88
C TYR A 506 -20.76 27.09 20.07
N ASP A 507 -21.56 26.94 21.11
CA ASP A 507 -21.56 27.83 22.27
C ASP A 507 -20.84 27.23 23.50
N THR A 508 -20.73 28.04 24.57
CA THR A 508 -20.09 27.63 25.83
C THR A 508 -20.87 26.55 26.59
N GLU A 509 -22.14 26.36 26.30
CA GLU A 509 -22.99 25.31 26.87
C GLU A 509 -22.93 24.01 26.05
N LYS A 510 -22.09 24.00 25.02
CA LYS A 510 -21.87 22.91 24.09
C LYS A 510 -23.05 22.60 23.16
N HIS A 511 -23.94 23.55 22.93
CA HIS A 511 -25.02 23.44 21.96
C HIS A 511 -24.55 23.88 20.57
N HIS A 512 -24.99 23.13 19.56
CA HIS A 512 -24.76 23.46 18.17
C HIS A 512 -26.00 24.05 17.53
N THR A 513 -25.80 25.06 16.71
CA THR A 513 -26.83 25.61 15.85
C THR A 513 -26.36 25.64 14.41
N CYS A 514 -27.26 25.41 13.47
CA CYS A 514 -26.95 25.39 12.04
C CYS A 514 -27.99 26.20 11.26
N ILE A 515 -27.51 26.90 10.22
CA ILE A 515 -28.35 27.52 9.20
C ILE A 515 -27.83 27.11 7.85
N ILE A 516 -28.73 26.74 6.94
CA ILE A 516 -28.38 26.33 5.57
C ILE A 516 -29.21 27.13 4.58
N GLU A 517 -28.57 27.87 3.69
CA GLU A 517 -29.19 28.66 2.64
C GLU A 517 -28.71 28.18 1.25
N GLU A 518 -29.56 28.28 0.26
CA GLU A 518 -29.22 28.04 -1.15
C GLU A 518 -28.86 29.38 -1.82
N TYR A 519 -27.70 29.43 -2.48
CA TYR A 519 -27.17 30.61 -3.17
C TYR A 519 -27.34 30.47 -4.68
#